data_930bac9bfb47243427e8985460be4b5b
#
_entry.id   930bac9bfb47243427e8985460be4b5b
#
_cell.length_a   1.000
_cell.length_b   1.000
_cell.length_c   1.000
_cell.angle_alpha   90.00
_cell.angle_beta   90.00
_cell.angle_gamma   90.00
#
_symmetry.space_group_name_H-M   'P 1'
#
loop_
_entity.id
_entity.type
_entity.pdbx_description
1 polymer ?
#
loop_
_entity_poly.entity_id
_entity_poly.type
_entity_poly.pdbx_seq_one_letter_code
_entity_poly.pdbx_strand_id
1 'polypeptide(L)'
;MPPARLAFLDGLIDYAGLFPPAELAMEPAVALYGRYRTDADAWMLGRFLIPAARLAEADPFLAGIPGDAPARFSVLGAAAAGAQLGPGGDPASAPPDVAWLAAAEAAVAEARSFEARHDGLAVCDAFEFRLPAGLARDADALAAALVALGHRLASDPAHVADRVAVEVPFLSDPDTPEPAAHAVAVANGRLGRNAFAVKLRCGGEGVPSPEALAEAMTAARQAGVAFKATAGLHHPLRHETLTGPVAHGFVNVFGGAVLADVHSLRADDLAEILDSRDAADWSLGDTLAWKRLVARPEQIEAARARTALGYGSCSFDEPRDDLRALGWL
;
A
#
# COMPACT_ATOMS: atom_id res chain seq x y z
N MET A 1 5.08 2.02 25.71
CA MET A 1 4.52 2.75 24.52
C MET A 1 3.02 2.81 24.68
N PRO A 2 2.35 3.92 24.41
CA PRO A 2 0.89 4.01 24.44
C PRO A 2 0.24 2.98 23.52
N PRO A 3 -0.77 2.21 23.97
CA PRO A 3 -1.27 1.05 23.24
C PRO A 3 -1.93 1.41 21.89
N ALA A 4 -2.63 2.54 21.79
CA ALA A 4 -3.23 2.95 20.52
C ALA A 4 -2.19 3.37 19.48
N ARG A 5 -1.08 3.96 19.93
CA ARG A 5 0.04 4.30 19.05
C ARG A 5 0.63 3.04 18.42
N LEU A 6 0.90 2.01 19.23
CA LEU A 6 1.40 0.74 18.72
C LEU A 6 0.39 0.11 17.76
N ALA A 7 -0.87 -0.02 18.16
CA ALA A 7 -1.93 -0.58 17.31
C ALA A 7 -2.09 0.15 15.96
N PHE A 8 -1.83 1.46 15.95
CA PHE A 8 -2.00 2.30 14.77
C PHE A 8 -0.79 2.26 13.83
N LEU A 9 0.43 2.35 14.35
CA LEU A 9 1.64 2.55 13.56
C LEU A 9 2.41 1.26 13.24
N ASP A 10 2.10 0.13 13.89
CA ASP A 10 2.80 -1.14 13.70
C ASP A 10 2.79 -1.58 12.22
N GLY A 11 3.99 -1.72 11.63
CA GLY A 11 4.16 -2.11 10.24
C GLY A 11 3.45 -1.23 9.22
N LEU A 12 3.15 0.04 9.56
CA LEU A 12 2.35 0.92 8.71
C LEU A 12 3.11 1.42 7.48
N ILE A 13 4.43 1.59 7.57
CA ILE A 13 5.24 2.31 6.59
C ILE A 13 6.12 1.33 5.81
N ASP A 14 5.81 1.09 4.55
CA ASP A 14 6.72 0.43 3.63
C ASP A 14 7.74 1.44 3.08
N TYR A 15 9.02 1.05 3.02
CA TYR A 15 10.07 1.94 2.54
C TYR A 15 10.19 1.91 1.02
N ALA A 16 10.03 3.05 0.39
CA ALA A 16 9.99 3.26 -1.06
C ALA A 16 11.14 4.16 -1.57
N GLY A 17 12.34 4.05 -1.01
CA GLY A 17 13.47 4.95 -1.32
C GLY A 17 13.92 4.96 -2.78
N LEU A 18 13.55 3.94 -3.58
CA LEU A 18 13.81 3.89 -5.02
C LEU A 18 12.89 4.80 -5.85
N PHE A 19 11.87 5.41 -5.24
CA PHE A 19 10.82 6.15 -5.92
C PHE A 19 10.90 7.65 -5.62
N PRO A 20 10.32 8.50 -6.48
CA PRO A 20 10.25 9.94 -6.24
C PRO A 20 9.58 10.27 -4.89
N PRO A 21 10.00 11.38 -4.27
CA PRO A 21 11.06 12.31 -4.67
C PRO A 21 12.49 11.87 -4.31
N ALA A 22 12.69 10.81 -3.53
CA ALA A 22 14.02 10.37 -3.10
C ALA A 22 14.87 9.79 -4.24
N GLU A 23 14.28 8.94 -5.10
CA GLU A 23 14.89 8.33 -6.30
C GLU A 23 16.33 7.81 -6.09
N LEU A 24 16.55 7.16 -4.95
CA LEU A 24 17.89 6.64 -4.61
C LEU A 24 18.32 5.52 -5.55
N ALA A 25 19.62 5.42 -5.77
CA ALA A 25 20.20 4.23 -6.36
C ALA A 25 19.99 3.01 -5.44
N MET A 26 20.11 1.78 -5.97
CA MET A 26 19.82 0.55 -5.24
C MET A 26 20.66 0.42 -3.95
N GLU A 27 21.98 0.61 -4.05
CA GLU A 27 22.89 0.48 -2.91
C GLU A 27 22.51 1.37 -1.72
N PRO A 28 22.39 2.71 -1.85
CA PRO A 28 22.00 3.56 -0.73
C PRO A 28 20.57 3.28 -0.24
N ALA A 29 19.64 2.88 -1.10
CA ALA A 29 18.28 2.53 -0.69
C ALA A 29 18.26 1.26 0.17
N VAL A 30 18.98 0.21 -0.23
CA VAL A 30 19.10 -1.04 0.54
C VAL A 30 19.85 -0.80 1.86
N ALA A 31 20.92 0.00 1.85
CA ALA A 31 21.66 0.35 3.07
C ALA A 31 20.80 1.10 4.09
N LEU A 32 19.96 2.06 3.63
CA LEU A 32 19.01 2.77 4.49
C LEU A 32 17.94 1.82 5.04
N TYR A 33 17.37 0.95 4.21
CA TYR A 33 16.41 -0.04 4.68
C TYR A 33 17.02 -0.93 5.77
N GLY A 34 18.27 -1.40 5.58
CA GLY A 34 19.00 -2.16 6.57
C GLY A 34 19.17 -1.40 7.88
N ARG A 35 19.55 -0.12 7.84
CA ARG A 35 19.64 0.75 9.02
C ARG A 35 18.30 0.86 9.74
N TYR A 36 17.20 1.10 9.01
CA TYR A 36 15.86 1.24 9.58
C TYR A 36 15.36 -0.02 10.27
N ARG A 37 15.75 -1.21 9.80
CA ARG A 37 15.42 -2.50 10.43
C ARG A 37 16.02 -2.70 11.82
N THR A 38 17.07 -1.95 12.15
CA THR A 38 17.76 -2.01 13.45
C THR A 38 17.55 -0.77 14.32
N ASP A 39 16.72 0.17 13.85
CA ASP A 39 16.37 1.38 14.58
C ASP A 39 15.38 1.08 15.73
N ALA A 40 15.31 1.98 16.70
CA ALA A 40 14.34 1.91 17.80
C ALA A 40 12.88 1.89 17.31
N ASP A 41 12.61 2.51 16.18
CA ASP A 41 11.28 2.58 15.57
C ASP A 41 11.05 1.53 14.45
N ALA A 42 11.93 0.52 14.35
CA ALA A 42 11.82 -0.55 13.34
C ALA A 42 10.45 -1.25 13.32
N TRP A 43 9.72 -1.24 14.44
CA TRP A 43 8.38 -1.78 14.55
C TRP A 43 7.34 -1.10 13.64
N MET A 44 7.58 0.16 13.22
CA MET A 44 6.73 0.88 12.26
C MET A 44 7.05 0.50 10.82
N LEU A 45 8.23 -0.10 10.57
CA LEU A 45 8.73 -0.40 9.23
C LEU A 45 8.08 -1.68 8.70
N GLY A 46 7.53 -1.59 7.49
CA GLY A 46 7.05 -2.71 6.73
C GLY A 46 8.11 -3.26 5.75
N ARG A 47 7.75 -3.28 4.48
CA ARG A 47 8.52 -3.87 3.40
C ARG A 47 9.38 -2.83 2.67
N PHE A 48 10.41 -3.32 1.96
CA PHE A 48 11.10 -2.54 0.95
C PHE A 48 10.36 -2.65 -0.38
N LEU A 49 9.92 -1.52 -0.95
CA LEU A 49 9.25 -1.48 -2.24
C LEU A 49 10.25 -1.52 -3.39
N ILE A 50 10.10 -2.50 -4.28
CA ILE A 50 11.01 -2.69 -5.40
C ILE A 50 10.25 -3.09 -6.68
N PRO A 51 10.53 -2.47 -7.86
CA PRO A 51 10.02 -2.98 -9.12
C PRO A 51 10.58 -4.38 -9.42
N ALA A 52 9.73 -5.30 -9.92
CA ALA A 52 10.15 -6.66 -10.28
C ALA A 52 11.39 -6.66 -11.21
N ALA A 53 11.40 -5.77 -12.20
CA ALA A 53 12.51 -5.63 -13.15
C ALA A 53 13.85 -5.19 -12.51
N ARG A 54 13.84 -4.72 -11.25
CA ARG A 54 15.02 -4.24 -10.53
C ARG A 54 15.46 -5.16 -9.40
N LEU A 55 14.79 -6.30 -9.20
CA LEU A 55 15.14 -7.24 -8.12
C LEU A 55 16.60 -7.70 -8.20
N ALA A 56 17.10 -8.01 -9.38
CA ALA A 56 18.49 -8.44 -9.56
C ALA A 56 19.52 -7.35 -9.20
N GLU A 57 19.15 -6.05 -9.23
CA GLU A 57 20.02 -4.96 -8.79
C GLU A 57 20.29 -5.03 -7.26
N ALA A 58 19.40 -5.66 -6.48
CA ALA A 58 19.54 -5.81 -5.05
C ALA A 58 20.46 -6.97 -4.64
N ASP A 59 20.70 -7.95 -5.55
CA ASP A 59 21.48 -9.18 -5.26
C ASP A 59 22.81 -8.90 -4.51
N PRO A 60 23.64 -7.90 -4.91
CA PRO A 60 24.94 -7.68 -4.27
C PRO A 60 24.85 -7.17 -2.82
N PHE A 61 23.71 -6.63 -2.42
CA PHE A 61 23.57 -5.88 -1.17
C PHE A 61 22.81 -6.64 -0.08
N LEU A 62 22.13 -7.75 -0.41
CA LEU A 62 21.27 -8.48 0.53
C LEU A 62 22.03 -9.04 1.74
N ALA A 63 23.19 -9.61 1.52
CA ALA A 63 24.00 -10.16 2.61
C ALA A 63 24.48 -9.09 3.62
N GLY A 64 24.43 -7.81 3.24
CA GLY A 64 24.76 -6.67 4.10
C GLY A 64 23.57 -6.12 4.88
N ILE A 65 22.35 -6.61 4.67
CA ILE A 65 21.16 -6.16 5.40
C ILE A 65 21.19 -6.77 6.82
N PRO A 66 21.25 -5.95 7.88
CA PRO A 66 21.32 -6.46 9.24
C PRO A 66 19.99 -7.06 9.73
N GLY A 67 20.07 -7.97 10.71
CA GLY A 67 18.95 -8.61 11.40
C GLY A 67 18.84 -10.10 11.10
N ASP A 68 18.25 -10.85 12.04
CA ASP A 68 18.13 -12.32 11.96
C ASP A 68 16.99 -12.79 11.08
N ALA A 69 16.00 -11.93 10.81
CA ALA A 69 14.88 -12.24 9.94
C ALA A 69 15.17 -11.84 8.49
N PRO A 70 14.62 -12.54 7.48
CA PRO A 70 14.75 -12.16 6.08
C PRO A 70 14.33 -10.70 5.82
N ALA A 71 14.94 -10.06 4.84
CA ALA A 71 14.48 -8.77 4.33
C ALA A 71 13.14 -8.97 3.59
N ARG A 72 12.14 -8.17 3.93
CA ARG A 72 10.79 -8.27 3.35
C ARG A 72 10.62 -7.30 2.20
N PHE A 73 10.10 -7.79 1.09
CA PHE A 73 9.90 -7.00 -0.13
C PHE A 73 8.42 -6.96 -0.52
N SER A 74 7.97 -5.78 -0.96
CA SER A 74 6.74 -5.59 -1.74
C SER A 74 7.15 -5.36 -3.19
N VAL A 75 6.80 -6.30 -4.06
CA VAL A 75 7.24 -6.30 -5.47
C VAL A 75 6.21 -5.62 -6.35
N LEU A 76 6.64 -4.57 -7.07
CA LEU A 76 5.78 -3.88 -8.02
C LEU A 76 5.92 -4.52 -9.41
N GLY A 77 4.80 -4.99 -9.95
CA GLY A 77 4.75 -5.53 -11.32
C GLY A 77 4.84 -4.43 -12.39
N ALA A 78 5.19 -4.82 -13.61
CA ALA A 78 5.39 -3.92 -14.75
C ALA A 78 4.19 -3.00 -15.02
N ALA A 79 2.97 -3.49 -14.84
CA ALA A 79 1.75 -2.69 -14.99
C ALA A 79 1.61 -1.59 -13.91
N ALA A 80 2.28 -1.75 -12.75
CA ALA A 80 2.32 -0.74 -11.69
C ALA A 80 3.36 0.36 -11.94
N ALA A 81 4.41 0.06 -12.71
CA ALA A 81 5.54 0.96 -12.92
C ALA A 81 5.41 1.87 -14.15
N GLY A 82 4.30 1.81 -14.90
CA GLY A 82 4.19 2.51 -16.20
C GLY A 82 5.17 2.01 -17.26
N ALA A 83 5.77 0.83 -17.06
CA ALA A 83 6.74 0.26 -17.95
C ALA A 83 6.11 -0.10 -19.31
N GLN A 84 6.71 0.41 -20.36
CA GLN A 84 6.51 -0.10 -21.72
C GLN A 84 6.87 -1.59 -21.72
N LEU A 85 5.93 -2.42 -22.16
CA LEU A 85 6.21 -3.84 -22.41
C LEU A 85 7.37 -3.93 -23.40
N GLY A 86 8.37 -4.80 -23.09
CA GLY A 86 9.56 -4.96 -23.91
C GLY A 86 9.26 -5.38 -25.35
N PRO A 87 10.23 -5.26 -26.26
CA PRO A 87 10.03 -5.49 -27.69
C PRO A 87 9.79 -6.98 -27.99
N GLY A 88 8.55 -7.36 -28.26
CA GLY A 88 8.26 -8.73 -28.72
C GLY A 88 6.81 -9.16 -28.73
N GLY A 89 5.92 -8.47 -28.08
CA GLY A 89 4.48 -8.74 -28.12
C GLY A 89 3.70 -7.46 -28.36
N ASP A 90 2.87 -7.42 -29.38
CA ASP A 90 1.95 -6.31 -29.59
C ASP A 90 0.84 -6.39 -28.52
N PRO A 91 0.90 -5.55 -27.43
CA PRO A 91 -0.09 -5.57 -26.37
C PRO A 91 -1.45 -5.06 -26.83
N ALA A 92 -1.54 -4.50 -28.06
CA ALA A 92 -2.77 -4.00 -28.64
C ALA A 92 -3.74 -5.10 -29.08
N SER A 93 -3.32 -6.37 -29.09
CA SER A 93 -4.14 -7.48 -29.60
C SER A 93 -4.71 -8.40 -28.53
N ALA A 94 -4.20 -8.38 -27.29
CA ALA A 94 -4.73 -9.22 -26.21
C ALA A 94 -5.80 -8.48 -25.40
N PRO A 95 -6.85 -9.16 -24.92
CA PRO A 95 -7.79 -8.59 -23.95
C PRO A 95 -7.04 -8.03 -22.72
N PRO A 96 -7.48 -6.91 -22.13
CA PRO A 96 -6.76 -6.23 -21.02
C PRO A 96 -6.51 -7.13 -19.80
N ASP A 97 -7.43 -8.03 -19.49
CA ASP A 97 -7.35 -9.02 -18.40
C ASP A 97 -6.24 -10.04 -18.65
N VAL A 98 -6.11 -10.56 -19.87
CA VAL A 98 -5.09 -11.54 -20.27
C VAL A 98 -3.69 -10.90 -20.22
N ALA A 99 -3.53 -9.70 -20.79
CA ALA A 99 -2.26 -8.99 -20.78
C ALA A 99 -1.82 -8.61 -19.36
N TRP A 100 -2.76 -8.13 -18.54
CA TRP A 100 -2.50 -7.80 -17.14
C TRP A 100 -2.10 -9.03 -16.31
N LEU A 101 -2.83 -10.15 -16.46
CA LEU A 101 -2.55 -11.39 -15.75
C LEU A 101 -1.15 -11.93 -16.11
N ALA A 102 -0.79 -11.94 -17.40
CA ALA A 102 0.53 -12.37 -17.85
C ALA A 102 1.65 -11.51 -17.25
N ALA A 103 1.47 -10.19 -17.19
CA ALA A 103 2.43 -9.27 -16.57
C ALA A 103 2.55 -9.51 -15.04
N ALA A 104 1.44 -9.78 -14.36
CA ALA A 104 1.45 -10.10 -12.94
C ALA A 104 2.15 -11.43 -12.66
N GLU A 105 1.87 -12.47 -13.46
CA GLU A 105 2.53 -13.78 -13.36
C GLU A 105 4.05 -13.67 -13.60
N ALA A 106 4.48 -12.85 -14.54
CA ALA A 106 5.91 -12.61 -14.80
C ALA A 106 6.61 -11.96 -13.60
N ALA A 107 5.99 -10.98 -12.97
CA ALA A 107 6.55 -10.35 -11.77
C ALA A 107 6.62 -11.33 -10.58
N VAL A 108 5.63 -12.20 -10.41
CA VAL A 108 5.65 -13.26 -9.39
C VAL A 108 6.78 -14.27 -9.67
N ALA A 109 6.97 -14.66 -10.93
CA ALA A 109 8.03 -15.58 -11.31
C ALA A 109 9.42 -15.00 -11.05
N GLU A 110 9.63 -13.70 -11.34
CA GLU A 110 10.89 -13.00 -11.04
C GLU A 110 11.15 -12.91 -9.53
N ALA A 111 10.12 -12.60 -8.73
CA ALA A 111 10.24 -12.57 -7.27
C ALA A 111 10.64 -13.93 -6.69
N ARG A 112 10.02 -15.01 -7.17
CA ARG A 112 10.37 -16.38 -6.76
C ARG A 112 11.79 -16.77 -7.16
N SER A 113 12.22 -16.37 -8.36
CA SER A 113 13.59 -16.58 -8.81
C SER A 113 14.59 -15.82 -7.93
N PHE A 114 14.25 -14.61 -7.53
CA PHE A 114 15.04 -13.81 -6.60
C PHE A 114 15.14 -14.47 -5.22
N GLU A 115 14.04 -14.90 -4.62
CA GLU A 115 14.04 -15.61 -3.33
C GLU A 115 14.86 -16.89 -3.38
N ALA A 116 14.73 -17.69 -4.45
CA ALA A 116 15.48 -18.92 -4.63
C ALA A 116 17.00 -18.72 -4.72
N ARG A 117 17.45 -17.56 -5.26
CA ARG A 117 18.87 -17.18 -5.28
C ARG A 117 19.39 -16.77 -3.90
N HIS A 118 18.49 -16.35 -2.99
CA HIS A 118 18.83 -15.71 -1.71
C HIS A 118 18.14 -16.40 -0.52
N ASP A 119 18.22 -17.72 -0.49
CA ASP A 119 17.56 -18.57 0.51
C ASP A 119 17.77 -18.03 1.95
N GLY A 120 16.68 -17.72 2.62
CA GLY A 120 16.64 -17.20 3.98
C GLY A 120 17.07 -15.73 4.15
N LEU A 121 17.57 -15.03 3.12
CA LEU A 121 17.96 -13.61 3.22
C LEU A 121 16.85 -12.66 2.79
N ALA A 122 15.98 -13.07 1.87
CA ALA A 122 14.92 -12.24 1.31
C ALA A 122 13.61 -13.00 1.22
N VAL A 123 12.49 -12.29 1.38
CA VAL A 123 11.13 -12.79 1.15
C VAL A 123 10.30 -11.73 0.42
N CYS A 124 9.66 -12.12 -0.69
CA CYS A 124 8.76 -11.31 -1.47
C CYS A 124 7.30 -11.67 -1.11
N ASP A 125 6.84 -11.19 0.02
CA ASP A 125 5.56 -11.58 0.62
C ASP A 125 4.40 -10.66 0.26
N ALA A 126 4.64 -9.60 -0.54
CA ALA A 126 3.59 -8.72 -1.05
C ALA A 126 3.85 -8.33 -2.52
N PHE A 127 2.77 -8.11 -3.24
CA PHE A 127 2.79 -7.66 -4.63
C PHE A 127 1.87 -6.47 -4.84
N GLU A 128 2.25 -5.59 -5.77
CA GLU A 128 1.47 -4.41 -6.14
C GLU A 128 1.37 -4.31 -7.66
N PHE A 129 0.15 -4.25 -8.17
CA PHE A 129 -0.13 -4.18 -9.60
C PHE A 129 -1.06 -3.02 -9.92
N ARG A 130 -0.77 -2.27 -10.99
CA ARG A 130 -1.66 -1.23 -11.49
C ARG A 130 -2.71 -1.84 -12.41
N LEU A 131 -3.98 -1.45 -12.22
CA LEU A 131 -5.08 -1.88 -13.08
C LEU A 131 -5.20 -0.93 -14.30
N PRO A 132 -5.36 -1.47 -15.52
CA PRO A 132 -5.89 -0.70 -16.64
C PRO A 132 -7.31 -0.24 -16.34
N ALA A 133 -7.67 0.99 -16.75
CA ALA A 133 -9.00 1.55 -16.47
C ALA A 133 -10.14 0.65 -17.00
N GLY A 134 -10.00 0.11 -18.21
CA GLY A 134 -10.99 -0.82 -18.77
C GLY A 134 -11.22 -2.07 -17.92
N LEU A 135 -10.14 -2.66 -17.38
CA LEU A 135 -10.25 -3.81 -16.50
C LEU A 135 -10.82 -3.43 -15.12
N ALA A 136 -10.45 -2.26 -14.60
CA ALA A 136 -10.97 -1.78 -13.32
C ALA A 136 -12.47 -1.51 -13.31
N ARG A 137 -13.07 -1.22 -14.47
CA ARG A 137 -14.53 -1.06 -14.66
C ARG A 137 -15.28 -2.37 -14.85
N ASP A 138 -14.61 -3.41 -15.31
CA ASP A 138 -15.22 -4.72 -15.57
C ASP A 138 -15.00 -5.64 -14.36
N ALA A 139 -15.95 -5.59 -13.43
CA ALA A 139 -15.87 -6.35 -12.18
C ALA A 139 -15.77 -7.85 -12.39
N ASP A 140 -16.46 -8.41 -13.40
CA ASP A 140 -16.44 -9.86 -13.67
C ASP A 140 -15.10 -10.30 -14.27
N ALA A 141 -14.58 -9.57 -15.26
CA ALA A 141 -13.27 -9.85 -15.86
C ALA A 141 -12.15 -9.67 -14.83
N LEU A 142 -12.19 -8.61 -14.03
CA LEU A 142 -11.21 -8.39 -12.97
C LEU A 142 -11.27 -9.49 -11.90
N ALA A 143 -12.46 -9.87 -11.43
CA ALA A 143 -12.60 -10.95 -10.45
C ALA A 143 -12.05 -12.28 -10.98
N ALA A 144 -12.31 -12.62 -12.26
CA ALA A 144 -11.76 -13.80 -12.89
C ALA A 144 -10.23 -13.78 -12.96
N ALA A 145 -9.63 -12.65 -13.38
CA ALA A 145 -8.19 -12.48 -13.44
C ALA A 145 -7.53 -12.57 -12.05
N LEU A 146 -8.14 -11.97 -11.02
CA LEU A 146 -7.66 -12.04 -9.64
C LEU A 146 -7.72 -13.48 -9.08
N VAL A 147 -8.81 -14.21 -9.35
CA VAL A 147 -8.91 -15.61 -8.93
C VAL A 147 -7.82 -16.46 -9.60
N ALA A 148 -7.58 -16.28 -10.91
CA ALA A 148 -6.52 -16.96 -11.62
C ALA A 148 -5.14 -16.67 -11.01
N LEU A 149 -4.82 -15.39 -10.75
CA LEU A 149 -3.60 -15.00 -10.08
C LEU A 149 -3.51 -15.59 -8.67
N GLY A 150 -4.60 -15.59 -7.91
CA GLY A 150 -4.65 -16.15 -6.56
C GLY A 150 -4.33 -17.64 -6.51
N HIS A 151 -4.81 -18.41 -7.49
CA HIS A 151 -4.46 -19.84 -7.64
C HIS A 151 -2.98 -20.03 -7.99
N ARG A 152 -2.42 -19.17 -8.84
CA ARG A 152 -0.98 -19.20 -9.17
C ARG A 152 -0.11 -18.92 -7.96
N LEU A 153 -0.46 -17.91 -7.15
CA LEU A 153 0.25 -17.61 -5.91
C LEU A 153 0.17 -18.76 -4.89
N ALA A 154 -0.97 -19.44 -4.81
CA ALA A 154 -1.20 -20.55 -3.88
C ALA A 154 -0.58 -21.89 -4.36
N SER A 155 -0.16 -22.00 -5.61
CA SER A 155 0.41 -23.24 -6.15
C SER A 155 1.80 -23.59 -5.60
N ASP A 156 2.45 -22.66 -4.94
CA ASP A 156 3.72 -22.84 -4.27
C ASP A 156 3.59 -22.56 -2.77
N PRO A 157 3.42 -23.60 -1.94
CA PRO A 157 3.22 -23.43 -0.49
C PRO A 157 4.47 -22.88 0.24
N ALA A 158 5.64 -22.93 -0.39
CA ALA A 158 6.86 -22.35 0.17
C ALA A 158 6.89 -20.80 0.08
N HIS A 159 6.06 -20.21 -0.80
CA HIS A 159 6.05 -18.78 -1.12
C HIS A 159 4.62 -18.23 -1.08
N VAL A 160 4.04 -18.18 0.10
CA VAL A 160 2.71 -17.58 0.27
C VAL A 160 2.85 -16.07 0.31
N ALA A 161 2.44 -15.41 -0.77
CA ALA A 161 2.23 -13.97 -0.72
C ALA A 161 1.13 -13.66 0.31
N ASP A 162 1.47 -12.86 1.30
CA ASP A 162 0.51 -12.44 2.32
C ASP A 162 -0.61 -11.62 1.68
N ARG A 163 -0.26 -10.73 0.73
CA ARG A 163 -1.20 -9.79 0.10
C ARG A 163 -0.78 -9.33 -1.29
N VAL A 164 -1.78 -9.09 -2.11
CA VAL A 164 -1.65 -8.43 -3.41
C VAL A 164 -2.51 -7.18 -3.42
N ALA A 165 -1.91 -6.01 -3.64
CA ALA A 165 -2.63 -4.75 -3.77
C ALA A 165 -2.78 -4.35 -5.23
N VAL A 166 -4.02 -4.09 -5.68
CA VAL A 166 -4.30 -3.67 -7.06
C VAL A 166 -4.62 -2.18 -7.10
N GLU A 167 -3.78 -1.40 -7.79
CA GLU A 167 -3.91 0.05 -7.86
C GLU A 167 -5.04 0.44 -8.80
N VAL A 168 -6.06 1.06 -8.22
CA VAL A 168 -7.27 1.53 -8.93
C VAL A 168 -6.99 2.89 -9.54
N PRO A 169 -7.27 3.12 -10.83
CA PRO A 169 -6.97 4.36 -11.53
C PRO A 169 -8.02 5.48 -11.30
N PHE A 170 -8.56 5.61 -10.09
CA PHE A 170 -9.70 6.50 -9.78
C PHE A 170 -9.43 7.99 -10.00
N LEU A 171 -8.15 8.42 -10.02
CA LEU A 171 -7.81 9.82 -10.34
C LEU A 171 -8.08 10.18 -11.80
N SER A 172 -7.89 9.23 -12.71
CA SER A 172 -8.17 9.41 -14.14
C SER A 172 -9.56 8.88 -14.53
N ASP A 173 -10.17 8.10 -13.66
CA ASP A 173 -11.41 7.39 -13.91
C ASP A 173 -12.18 7.15 -12.60
N PRO A 174 -13.02 8.14 -12.19
CA PRO A 174 -13.72 8.12 -10.91
C PRO A 174 -14.75 6.99 -10.76
N ASP A 175 -15.16 6.34 -11.85
CA ASP A 175 -16.14 5.25 -11.82
C ASP A 175 -15.49 3.88 -11.51
N THR A 176 -14.18 3.83 -11.29
CA THR A 176 -13.44 2.56 -11.08
C THR A 176 -13.41 2.02 -9.63
N PRO A 177 -13.55 2.83 -8.56
CA PRO A 177 -13.40 2.31 -7.19
C PRO A 177 -14.42 1.23 -6.81
N GLU A 178 -15.69 1.44 -7.09
CA GLU A 178 -16.77 0.52 -6.71
C GLU A 178 -16.66 -0.83 -7.43
N PRO A 179 -16.59 -0.91 -8.79
CA PRO A 179 -16.44 -2.19 -9.48
C PRO A 179 -15.14 -2.89 -9.12
N ALA A 180 -14.02 -2.18 -8.94
CA ALA A 180 -12.77 -2.79 -8.54
C ALA A 180 -12.83 -3.37 -7.12
N ALA A 181 -13.41 -2.66 -6.15
CA ALA A 181 -13.59 -3.17 -4.80
C ALA A 181 -14.51 -4.39 -4.77
N HIS A 182 -15.60 -4.36 -5.54
CA HIS A 182 -16.49 -5.50 -5.70
C HIS A 182 -15.77 -6.73 -6.29
N ALA A 183 -15.00 -6.55 -7.35
CA ALA A 183 -14.21 -7.62 -7.96
C ALA A 183 -13.22 -8.25 -6.98
N VAL A 184 -12.53 -7.43 -6.18
CA VAL A 184 -11.61 -7.90 -5.14
C VAL A 184 -12.36 -8.68 -4.07
N ALA A 185 -13.53 -8.22 -3.62
CA ALA A 185 -14.37 -8.95 -2.65
C ALA A 185 -14.81 -10.31 -3.18
N VAL A 186 -15.26 -10.37 -4.44
CA VAL A 186 -15.66 -11.63 -5.12
C VAL A 186 -14.47 -12.58 -5.22
N ALA A 187 -13.29 -12.08 -5.61
CA ALA A 187 -12.09 -12.91 -5.72
C ALA A 187 -11.67 -13.48 -4.35
N ASN A 188 -11.63 -12.64 -3.31
CA ASN A 188 -11.32 -13.06 -1.93
C ASN A 188 -12.31 -14.12 -1.44
N GLY A 189 -13.62 -13.93 -1.70
CA GLY A 189 -14.65 -14.89 -1.37
C GLY A 189 -14.46 -16.25 -2.06
N ARG A 190 -14.14 -16.24 -3.36
CA ARG A 190 -13.88 -17.48 -4.13
C ARG A 190 -12.61 -18.20 -3.69
N LEU A 191 -11.59 -17.47 -3.25
CA LEU A 191 -10.34 -18.02 -2.74
C LEU A 191 -10.41 -18.44 -1.26
N GLY A 192 -11.48 -18.05 -0.55
CA GLY A 192 -11.65 -18.33 0.88
C GLY A 192 -10.62 -17.64 1.78
N ARG A 193 -9.96 -16.56 1.29
CA ARG A 193 -8.95 -15.78 2.02
C ARG A 193 -8.86 -14.36 1.50
N ASN A 194 -8.44 -13.42 2.33
CA ASN A 194 -8.21 -12.02 1.97
C ASN A 194 -6.84 -11.85 1.26
N ALA A 195 -6.72 -12.43 0.05
CA ALA A 195 -5.50 -12.40 -0.74
C ALA A 195 -5.26 -11.04 -1.40
N PHE A 196 -6.34 -10.34 -1.75
CA PHE A 196 -6.31 -9.09 -2.52
C PHE A 196 -6.84 -7.91 -1.72
N ALA A 197 -6.26 -6.75 -1.99
CA ALA A 197 -6.69 -5.44 -1.50
C ALA A 197 -6.69 -4.44 -2.66
N VAL A 198 -7.41 -3.34 -2.55
CA VAL A 198 -7.27 -2.21 -3.48
C VAL A 198 -6.09 -1.34 -3.07
N LYS A 199 -5.45 -0.66 -4.02
CA LYS A 199 -4.41 0.33 -3.75
C LYS A 199 -4.89 1.69 -4.26
N LEU A 200 -4.83 2.69 -3.38
CA LEU A 200 -5.32 4.04 -3.64
C LEU A 200 -4.15 5.02 -3.68
N ARG A 201 -4.09 5.81 -4.75
CA ARG A 201 -3.08 6.85 -4.92
C ARG A 201 -3.52 8.12 -4.20
N CYS A 202 -2.66 8.62 -3.30
CA CYS A 202 -2.94 9.81 -2.48
C CYS A 202 -2.14 11.05 -2.92
N GLY A 203 -1.25 10.91 -3.90
CA GLY A 203 -0.38 12.00 -4.37
C GLY A 203 0.46 11.62 -5.59
N GLY A 204 1.54 12.36 -5.85
CA GLY A 204 2.41 12.21 -7.01
C GLY A 204 1.89 13.04 -8.18
N GLU A 205 1.68 12.45 -9.36
CA GLU A 205 1.20 13.14 -10.57
C GLU A 205 -0.21 13.75 -10.43
N GLY A 206 -0.93 13.45 -9.36
CA GLY A 206 -2.22 14.03 -9.01
C GLY A 206 -2.55 13.75 -7.56
N VAL A 207 -3.10 14.74 -6.87
CA VAL A 207 -3.62 14.61 -5.50
C VAL A 207 -5.13 14.55 -5.58
N PRO A 208 -5.78 13.45 -5.12
CA PRO A 208 -7.24 13.39 -5.07
C PRO A 208 -7.78 14.47 -4.13
N SER A 209 -9.00 14.94 -4.41
CA SER A 209 -9.71 15.71 -3.40
C SER A 209 -10.06 14.83 -2.19
N PRO A 210 -10.28 15.41 -1.00
CA PRO A 210 -10.75 14.65 0.15
C PRO A 210 -12.01 13.83 -0.13
N GLU A 211 -12.94 14.38 -0.92
CA GLU A 211 -14.19 13.72 -1.30
C GLU A 211 -13.93 12.49 -2.18
N ALA A 212 -13.13 12.64 -3.24
CA ALA A 212 -12.82 11.55 -4.16
C ALA A 212 -12.07 10.40 -3.44
N LEU A 213 -11.15 10.74 -2.54
CA LEU A 213 -10.45 9.74 -1.74
C LEU A 213 -11.38 9.06 -0.74
N ALA A 214 -12.27 9.83 -0.07
CA ALA A 214 -13.27 9.31 0.85
C ALA A 214 -14.25 8.36 0.17
N GLU A 215 -14.71 8.68 -1.05
CA GLU A 215 -15.55 7.80 -1.85
C GLU A 215 -14.84 6.48 -2.16
N ALA A 216 -13.60 6.53 -2.66
CA ALA A 216 -12.83 5.33 -2.97
C ALA A 216 -12.56 4.46 -1.72
N MET A 217 -12.22 5.08 -0.58
CA MET A 217 -12.03 4.38 0.70
C MET A 217 -13.36 3.78 1.21
N THR A 218 -14.48 4.48 1.02
CA THR A 218 -15.81 4.02 1.43
C THR A 218 -16.26 2.85 0.56
N ALA A 219 -16.02 2.87 -0.75
CA ALA A 219 -16.29 1.74 -1.64
C ALA A 219 -15.54 0.48 -1.21
N ALA A 220 -14.24 0.59 -0.89
CA ALA A 220 -13.45 -0.52 -0.38
C ALA A 220 -14.01 -1.07 0.94
N ARG A 221 -14.31 -0.19 1.92
CA ARG A 221 -14.87 -0.58 3.21
C ARG A 221 -16.25 -1.26 3.08
N GLN A 222 -17.14 -0.73 2.24
CA GLN A 222 -18.48 -1.31 2.01
C GLN A 222 -18.40 -2.69 1.35
N ALA A 223 -17.41 -2.90 0.49
CA ALA A 223 -17.13 -4.21 -0.10
C ALA A 223 -16.42 -5.18 0.87
N GLY A 224 -16.05 -4.74 2.07
CA GLY A 224 -15.29 -5.55 3.03
C GLY A 224 -13.83 -5.81 2.58
N VAL A 225 -13.26 -4.91 1.79
CA VAL A 225 -11.92 -5.02 1.20
C VAL A 225 -10.98 -4.02 1.87
N ALA A 226 -9.79 -4.49 2.23
CA ALA A 226 -8.74 -3.62 2.73
C ALA A 226 -8.13 -2.78 1.60
N PHE A 227 -7.55 -1.61 1.97
CA PHE A 227 -6.78 -0.82 1.02
C PHE A 227 -5.33 -0.63 1.48
N LYS A 228 -4.44 -0.41 0.50
CA LYS A 228 -3.10 0.14 0.67
C LYS A 228 -3.06 1.53 0.05
N ALA A 229 -2.35 2.48 0.70
CA ALA A 229 -2.16 3.80 0.11
C ALA A 229 -0.79 3.92 -0.57
N THR A 230 -0.67 4.83 -1.53
CA THR A 230 0.59 5.10 -2.22
C THR A 230 0.72 6.56 -2.61
N ALA A 231 1.96 7.04 -2.64
CA ALA A 231 2.40 8.37 -3.03
C ALA A 231 1.86 9.52 -2.14
N GLY A 232 2.69 10.52 -1.89
CA GLY A 232 2.33 11.79 -1.28
C GLY A 232 2.04 11.78 0.22
N LEU A 233 2.20 10.64 0.90
CA LEU A 233 1.93 10.52 2.35
C LEU A 233 3.24 10.64 3.16
N HIS A 234 3.89 11.79 3.11
CA HIS A 234 5.14 12.03 3.81
C HIS A 234 4.94 12.53 5.25
N HIS A 235 3.90 13.32 5.47
CA HIS A 235 3.60 14.00 6.73
C HIS A 235 2.35 13.42 7.41
N PRO A 236 2.22 13.53 8.74
CA PRO A 236 1.07 13.00 9.47
C PRO A 236 -0.26 13.62 9.06
N LEU A 237 -0.28 14.95 8.91
CA LEU A 237 -1.49 15.70 8.63
C LEU A 237 -1.47 16.33 7.24
N ARG A 238 -2.66 16.62 6.73
CA ARG A 238 -2.87 17.35 5.48
C ARG A 238 -2.20 18.72 5.57
N HIS A 239 -1.42 19.05 4.56
CA HIS A 239 -0.56 20.25 4.58
C HIS A 239 -0.38 20.84 3.19
N GLU A 240 0.02 22.11 3.14
CA GLU A 240 0.46 22.76 1.92
C GLU A 240 1.89 22.36 1.59
N THR A 241 2.12 21.93 0.34
CA THR A 241 3.48 21.64 -0.13
C THR A 241 4.18 22.92 -0.57
N LEU A 242 5.51 22.96 -0.50
CA LEU A 242 6.28 24.15 -0.84
C LEU A 242 6.07 24.63 -2.29
N THR A 243 5.75 23.75 -3.22
CA THR A 243 5.71 24.03 -4.65
C THR A 243 4.52 23.44 -5.38
N GLY A 244 3.55 22.86 -4.65
CA GLY A 244 2.48 22.08 -5.25
C GLY A 244 1.14 22.16 -4.52
N PRO A 245 0.21 21.30 -4.89
CA PRO A 245 -1.10 21.23 -4.28
C PRO A 245 -1.01 20.76 -2.81
N VAL A 246 -2.10 20.95 -2.09
CA VAL A 246 -2.25 20.44 -0.72
C VAL A 246 -2.16 18.92 -0.71
N ALA A 247 -1.22 18.36 0.05
CA ALA A 247 -1.01 16.92 0.15
C ALA A 247 -1.80 16.31 1.32
N HIS A 248 -2.22 15.05 1.19
CA HIS A 248 -2.84 14.30 2.28
C HIS A 248 -1.81 13.91 3.36
N GLY A 249 -2.28 13.80 4.61
CA GLY A 249 -1.51 13.25 5.71
C GLY A 249 -1.82 11.77 5.95
N PHE A 250 -0.82 10.99 6.35
CA PHE A 250 -1.05 9.56 6.59
C PHE A 250 -1.94 9.29 7.83
N VAL A 251 -1.92 10.18 8.83
CA VAL A 251 -2.84 10.07 9.97
C VAL A 251 -4.28 10.40 9.54
N ASN A 252 -4.47 11.39 8.64
CA ASN A 252 -5.80 11.64 8.08
C ASN A 252 -6.33 10.40 7.33
N VAL A 253 -5.50 9.77 6.49
CA VAL A 253 -5.93 8.62 5.67
C VAL A 253 -6.18 7.38 6.54
N PHE A 254 -5.20 6.96 7.33
CA PHE A 254 -5.30 5.72 8.11
C PHE A 254 -6.12 5.90 9.39
N GLY A 255 -6.00 7.04 10.05
CA GLY A 255 -6.86 7.39 11.20
C GLY A 255 -8.31 7.57 10.78
N GLY A 256 -8.53 8.25 9.64
CA GLY A 256 -9.86 8.35 9.03
C GLY A 256 -10.46 6.99 8.69
N ALA A 257 -9.67 6.06 8.12
CA ALA A 257 -10.12 4.70 7.84
C ALA A 257 -10.54 3.94 9.12
N VAL A 258 -9.72 4.03 10.18
CA VAL A 258 -10.03 3.42 11.48
C VAL A 258 -11.32 4.01 12.06
N LEU A 259 -11.43 5.33 12.11
CA LEU A 259 -12.61 6.00 12.65
C LEU A 259 -13.86 5.73 11.81
N ALA A 260 -13.73 5.68 10.48
CA ALA A 260 -14.84 5.35 9.59
C ALA A 260 -15.34 3.91 9.79
N ASP A 261 -14.44 2.96 10.05
CA ASP A 261 -14.81 1.57 10.34
C ASP A 261 -15.48 1.45 11.72
N VAL A 262 -14.90 2.07 12.75
CA VAL A 262 -15.41 2.00 14.14
C VAL A 262 -16.76 2.68 14.29
N HIS A 263 -16.98 3.80 13.62
CA HIS A 263 -18.18 4.63 13.76
C HIS A 263 -19.15 4.51 12.57
N SER A 264 -18.85 3.66 11.58
CA SER A 264 -19.66 3.48 10.36
C SER A 264 -19.91 4.80 9.61
N LEU A 265 -18.87 5.63 9.48
CA LEU A 265 -18.98 6.94 8.86
C LEU A 265 -19.35 6.85 7.37
N ARG A 266 -20.02 7.87 6.87
CA ARG A 266 -20.28 8.04 5.42
C ARG A 266 -19.08 8.71 4.76
N ALA A 267 -19.08 8.74 3.43
CA ALA A 267 -18.02 9.38 2.65
C ALA A 267 -17.85 10.87 3.00
N ASP A 268 -18.94 11.60 3.18
CA ASP A 268 -18.90 13.03 3.54
C ASP A 268 -18.20 13.26 4.89
N ASP A 269 -18.54 12.44 5.91
CA ASP A 269 -17.91 12.52 7.23
C ASP A 269 -16.41 12.18 7.17
N LEU A 270 -16.05 11.18 6.34
CA LEU A 270 -14.65 10.82 6.12
C LEU A 270 -13.88 11.90 5.36
N ALA A 271 -14.51 12.58 4.40
CA ALA A 271 -13.90 13.69 3.68
C ALA A 271 -13.50 14.85 4.62
N GLU A 272 -14.33 15.15 5.65
CA GLU A 272 -13.96 16.14 6.67
C GLU A 272 -12.70 15.74 7.46
N ILE A 273 -12.56 14.44 7.78
CA ILE A 273 -11.35 13.92 8.44
C ILE A 273 -10.12 14.05 7.53
N LEU A 274 -10.29 13.72 6.24
CA LEU A 274 -9.22 13.81 5.25
C LEU A 274 -8.79 15.25 4.99
N ASP A 275 -9.67 16.23 5.14
CA ASP A 275 -9.37 17.67 4.97
C ASP A 275 -8.83 18.35 6.24
N SER A 276 -8.87 17.69 7.40
CA SER A 276 -8.41 18.24 8.68
C SER A 276 -6.91 18.53 8.66
N ARG A 277 -6.51 19.75 9.05
CA ARG A 277 -5.12 20.23 9.07
C ARG A 277 -4.62 20.57 10.47
N ASP A 278 -5.53 20.73 11.43
CA ASP A 278 -5.19 21.15 12.78
C ASP A 278 -4.80 19.95 13.65
N ALA A 279 -3.57 19.93 14.13
CA ALA A 279 -3.09 18.90 15.05
C ALA A 279 -3.87 18.88 16.37
N ALA A 280 -4.48 19.98 16.77
CA ALA A 280 -5.30 20.05 17.98
C ALA A 280 -6.62 19.25 17.87
N ASP A 281 -7.08 18.96 16.65
CA ASP A 281 -8.23 18.09 16.40
C ASP A 281 -7.92 16.61 16.65
N TRP A 282 -6.63 16.24 16.73
CA TRP A 282 -6.18 14.85 16.79
C TRP A 282 -5.50 14.50 18.11
N SER A 283 -5.61 13.26 18.50
CA SER A 283 -4.73 12.67 19.52
C SER A 283 -4.36 11.22 19.16
N LEU A 284 -3.10 10.87 19.44
CA LEU A 284 -2.56 9.52 19.26
C LEU A 284 -1.73 9.13 20.49
N GLY A 285 -2.41 8.53 21.47
CA GLY A 285 -1.83 8.13 22.75
C GLY A 285 -2.42 6.83 23.24
N ASP A 286 -3.23 6.88 24.30
CA ASP A 286 -3.97 5.73 24.80
C ASP A 286 -5.17 5.38 23.91
N THR A 287 -5.65 6.34 23.13
CA THR A 287 -6.65 6.18 22.08
C THR A 287 -6.19 6.93 20.84
N LEU A 288 -6.77 6.60 19.67
CA LEU A 288 -6.77 7.43 18.48
C LEU A 288 -8.06 8.25 18.49
N ALA A 289 -7.94 9.57 18.39
CA ALA A 289 -9.13 10.42 18.32
C ALA A 289 -8.99 11.52 17.27
N TRP A 290 -10.13 11.88 16.67
CA TRP A 290 -10.32 13.09 15.90
C TRP A 290 -11.59 13.78 16.40
N LYS A 291 -11.42 14.99 16.95
CA LYS A 291 -12.51 15.72 17.65
C LYS A 291 -13.21 14.80 18.67
N ARG A 292 -14.50 14.51 18.48
CA ARG A 292 -15.29 13.63 19.38
C ARG A 292 -15.25 12.15 19.01
N LEU A 293 -14.71 11.80 17.85
CA LEU A 293 -14.61 10.41 17.40
C LEU A 293 -13.39 9.77 18.05
N VAL A 294 -13.57 8.64 18.69
CA VAL A 294 -12.51 7.95 19.46
C VAL A 294 -12.49 6.48 19.10
N ALA A 295 -11.30 5.93 18.88
CA ALA A 295 -11.04 4.51 18.71
C ALA A 295 -10.07 4.02 19.79
N ARG A 296 -10.42 2.91 20.48
CA ARG A 296 -9.57 2.23 21.46
C ARG A 296 -8.59 1.29 20.75
N PRO A 297 -7.48 0.88 21.41
CA PRO A 297 -6.46 0.02 20.79
C PRO A 297 -7.01 -1.21 20.07
N GLU A 298 -7.93 -1.95 20.69
CA GLU A 298 -8.51 -3.17 20.12
C GLU A 298 -9.36 -2.87 18.88
N GLN A 299 -10.01 -1.70 18.87
CA GLN A 299 -10.78 -1.25 17.70
C GLN A 299 -9.84 -0.83 16.56
N ILE A 300 -8.69 -0.20 16.89
CA ILE A 300 -7.67 0.19 15.91
C ILE A 300 -7.07 -1.05 15.26
N GLU A 301 -6.64 -2.03 16.05
CA GLU A 301 -6.09 -3.30 15.54
C GLU A 301 -7.09 -4.01 14.63
N ALA A 302 -8.32 -4.16 15.07
CA ALA A 302 -9.37 -4.80 14.29
C ALA A 302 -9.71 -4.03 13.01
N ALA A 303 -9.79 -2.70 13.05
CA ALA A 303 -10.04 -1.86 11.88
C ALA A 303 -8.86 -1.92 10.89
N ARG A 304 -7.61 -1.81 11.37
CA ARG A 304 -6.43 -1.93 10.53
C ARG A 304 -6.35 -3.29 9.82
N ALA A 305 -6.60 -4.38 10.53
CA ALA A 305 -6.60 -5.71 9.94
C ALA A 305 -7.62 -5.88 8.81
N ARG A 306 -8.77 -5.18 8.89
CA ARG A 306 -9.86 -5.26 7.91
C ARG A 306 -9.75 -4.25 6.78
N THR A 307 -9.30 -3.03 7.06
CA THR A 307 -9.53 -1.90 6.14
C THR A 307 -8.26 -1.23 5.64
N ALA A 308 -7.15 -1.24 6.41
CA ALA A 308 -6.03 -0.34 6.14
C ALA A 308 -4.67 -1.01 6.36
N LEU A 309 -4.00 -1.39 5.28
CA LEU A 309 -2.78 -2.20 5.33
C LEU A 309 -1.53 -1.40 5.68
N GLY A 310 -1.34 -0.26 5.01
CA GLY A 310 -0.16 0.58 5.11
C GLY A 310 0.08 1.37 3.83
N TYR A 311 1.21 2.08 3.78
CA TYR A 311 1.58 2.90 2.62
C TYR A 311 3.06 2.87 2.33
N GLY A 312 3.42 3.19 1.07
CA GLY A 312 4.80 3.39 0.67
C GLY A 312 5.25 4.83 0.90
N SER A 313 6.37 5.02 1.62
CA SER A 313 7.05 6.29 1.80
C SER A 313 8.48 6.22 1.26
N CYS A 314 8.91 7.24 0.50
CA CYS A 314 10.28 7.33 0.02
C CYS A 314 11.29 7.68 1.13
N SER A 315 10.81 8.16 2.29
CA SER A 315 11.57 8.40 3.51
C SER A 315 10.90 7.68 4.68
N PHE A 316 11.68 7.07 5.56
CA PHE A 316 11.21 6.55 6.84
C PHE A 316 11.53 7.51 7.99
N ASP A 317 12.51 8.40 7.79
CA ASP A 317 12.89 9.41 8.78
C ASP A 317 11.84 10.52 8.89
N GLU A 318 11.38 11.07 7.76
CA GLU A 318 10.41 12.18 7.69
C GLU A 318 9.11 11.93 8.49
N PRO A 319 8.35 10.83 8.28
CA PRO A 319 7.15 10.53 9.05
C PRO A 319 7.42 10.43 10.56
N ARG A 320 8.56 9.88 10.95
CA ARG A 320 8.93 9.70 12.37
C ARG A 320 9.29 11.02 13.05
N ASP A 321 10.05 11.86 12.36
CA ASP A 321 10.47 13.17 12.89
C ASP A 321 9.26 14.07 13.10
N ASP A 322 8.30 14.04 12.17
CA ASP A 322 7.06 14.79 12.32
C ASP A 322 6.17 14.24 13.45
N LEU A 323 6.06 12.92 13.60
CA LEU A 323 5.34 12.32 14.72
C LEU A 323 5.96 12.71 16.06
N ARG A 324 7.31 12.78 16.17
CA ARG A 324 8.00 13.27 17.36
C ARG A 324 7.73 14.74 17.61
N ALA A 325 7.75 15.58 16.58
CA ALA A 325 7.44 17.00 16.68
C ALA A 325 6.01 17.25 17.20
N LEU A 326 5.07 16.35 16.87
CA LEU A 326 3.69 16.37 17.37
C LEU A 326 3.52 15.71 18.76
N GLY A 327 4.56 15.10 19.31
CA GLY A 327 4.47 14.32 20.55
C GLY A 327 3.70 13.00 20.42
N TRP A 328 3.57 12.49 19.17
CA TRP A 328 2.84 11.27 18.85
C TRP A 328 3.76 10.04 18.69
N LEU A 329 5.08 10.24 18.79
CA LEU A 329 6.08 9.14 18.79
C LEU A 329 7.08 9.28 19.95
#